data_cb436a916cec51a96a38ed8c26ef97d6
#
_entry.id   cb436a916cec51a96a38ed8c26ef97d6
#
_cell.length_a   1.000
_cell.length_b   1.000
_cell.length_c   1.000
_cell.angle_alpha   90.00
_cell.angle_beta   90.00
_cell.angle_gamma   90.00
#
_symmetry.space_group_name_H-M   'P 1'
#
loop_
_entity.id
_entity.type
_entity.pdbx_description
1 polymer ?
#
loop_
_entity_poly.entity_id
_entity_poly.type
_entity_poly.pdbx_seq_one_letter_code
_entity_poly.pdbx_strand_id
1 'polypeptide(L)'
;MYLNCHSFYSFRYGTLRPEQLVNWAAEHRIPRLTLTDINSTAGCLEFIRLSNAKEVQPVVGVDFRNGIDPCFVALAKNNEGFREINAHLSLHLENAVAFPAEAPESFRNVYVVYPITNAPTRSLREYEYIGVRSSQLIKLQFSPWRNQLSKVVILQPSTFFQKKDYNAHRLLRAIDQNTLLSKLPDSEQTSHHDRFYSPAALEKAFGDFPQLIHNTNRILSECSIEFIFKDYQKSLNRKTFKLTLVEDRELIRHLCEEGLRYRYGENP
;
A
#
# COMPACT_ATOMS: atom_id res chain seq x y z
N MET A 1 6.56 -11.72 -7.53
CA MET A 1 5.83 -11.03 -8.62
C MET A 1 4.64 -10.19 -8.16
N TYR A 2 4.35 -10.14 -6.85
CA TYR A 2 3.14 -9.52 -6.28
C TYR A 2 3.52 -8.16 -5.66
N LEU A 3 3.53 -7.09 -6.48
CA LEU A 3 3.89 -5.73 -6.02
C LEU A 3 2.70 -4.92 -5.48
N ASN A 4 1.48 -5.28 -5.83
CA ASN A 4 0.29 -4.52 -5.44
C ASN A 4 -0.79 -5.45 -4.89
N CYS A 5 -0.79 -5.64 -3.56
CA CYS A 5 -1.73 -6.51 -2.85
C CYS A 5 -2.49 -5.71 -1.79
N HIS A 6 -3.81 -5.86 -1.78
CA HIS A 6 -4.69 -5.14 -0.91
C HIS A 6 -5.34 -6.04 0.14
N SER A 7 -5.33 -5.59 1.38
CA SER A 7 -6.10 -6.18 2.47
C SER A 7 -7.36 -5.36 2.79
N PHE A 8 -8.13 -5.77 3.78
CA PHE A 8 -9.30 -5.04 4.26
C PHE A 8 -8.91 -3.68 4.92
N TYR A 9 -7.63 -3.42 5.15
CA TYR A 9 -7.12 -2.10 5.55
C TYR A 9 -7.11 -1.08 4.41
N SER A 10 -7.37 -1.51 3.16
CA SER A 10 -7.84 -0.64 2.09
C SER A 10 -9.32 -0.36 2.31
N PHE A 11 -9.63 0.67 3.10
CA PHE A 11 -10.97 0.95 3.59
C PHE A 11 -12.00 1.04 2.47
N ARG A 12 -13.16 0.38 2.68
CA ARG A 12 -14.29 0.33 1.72
C ARG A 12 -13.90 -0.19 0.33
N TYR A 13 -12.80 -0.96 0.27
CA TYR A 13 -12.25 -1.50 -0.97
C TYR A 13 -11.78 -2.96 -0.81
N GLY A 14 -10.83 -3.22 0.07
CA GLY A 14 -10.25 -4.54 0.29
C GLY A 14 -11.15 -5.46 1.10
N THR A 15 -11.03 -6.77 0.87
CA THR A 15 -11.91 -7.79 1.49
C THR A 15 -11.14 -8.88 2.22
N LEU A 16 -9.83 -8.96 2.01
CA LEU A 16 -8.98 -10.04 2.53
C LEU A 16 -8.29 -9.61 3.82
N ARG A 17 -8.22 -10.52 4.80
CA ARG A 17 -7.42 -10.32 6.01
C ARG A 17 -5.92 -10.51 5.70
N PRO A 18 -5.01 -9.79 6.37
CA PRO A 18 -3.57 -10.02 6.23
C PRO A 18 -3.17 -11.49 6.42
N GLU A 19 -3.81 -12.19 7.38
CA GLU A 19 -3.58 -13.61 7.61
C GLU A 19 -3.91 -14.48 6.39
N GLN A 20 -5.00 -14.18 5.68
CA GLN A 20 -5.39 -14.91 4.47
C GLN A 20 -4.36 -14.72 3.34
N LEU A 21 -3.82 -13.50 3.21
CA LEU A 21 -2.77 -13.18 2.24
C LEU A 21 -1.50 -13.97 2.51
N VAL A 22 -1.05 -13.99 3.78
CA VAL A 22 0.16 -14.70 4.19
C VAL A 22 0.00 -16.22 4.06
N ASN A 23 -1.14 -16.78 4.48
CA ASN A 23 -1.43 -18.21 4.34
C ASN A 23 -1.42 -18.61 2.86
N TRP A 24 -2.07 -17.82 2.00
CA TRP A 24 -2.07 -18.06 0.57
C TRP A 24 -0.66 -18.03 -0.03
N ALA A 25 0.18 -17.08 0.40
CA ALA A 25 1.56 -17.01 -0.05
C ALA A 25 2.38 -18.24 0.38
N ALA A 26 2.23 -18.69 1.63
CA ALA A 26 2.89 -19.88 2.14
C ALA A 26 2.46 -21.15 1.39
N GLU A 27 1.15 -21.33 1.16
CA GLU A 27 0.58 -22.46 0.41
C GLU A 27 1.11 -22.53 -1.04
N HIS A 28 1.31 -21.38 -1.67
CA HIS A 28 1.84 -21.28 -3.03
C HIS A 28 3.37 -21.16 -3.10
N ARG A 29 4.06 -21.32 -1.96
CA ARG A 29 5.53 -21.22 -1.85
C ARG A 29 6.09 -19.92 -2.41
N ILE A 30 5.36 -18.82 -2.19
CA ILE A 30 5.77 -17.49 -2.59
C ILE A 30 6.75 -16.95 -1.53
N PRO A 31 8.01 -16.72 -1.89
CA PRO A 31 9.03 -16.37 -0.89
C PRO A 31 8.88 -14.93 -0.38
N ARG A 32 8.26 -14.05 -1.17
CA ARG A 32 8.06 -12.63 -0.84
C ARG A 32 6.68 -12.18 -1.26
N LEU A 33 5.95 -11.54 -0.33
CA LEU A 33 4.65 -10.95 -0.60
C LEU A 33 4.65 -9.49 -0.18
N THR A 34 4.00 -8.64 -0.97
CA THR A 34 3.84 -7.23 -0.67
C THR A 34 2.47 -6.96 -0.08
N LEU A 35 2.39 -6.02 0.87
CA LEU A 35 1.16 -5.37 1.28
C LEU A 35 1.24 -3.89 0.91
N THR A 36 0.32 -3.43 0.07
CA THR A 36 0.22 -2.05 -0.43
C THR A 36 -1.22 -1.58 -0.35
N ASP A 37 -1.74 -1.50 0.86
CA ASP A 37 -3.10 -1.01 1.07
C ASP A 37 -3.27 0.41 0.54
N ILE A 38 -4.47 0.71 0.04
CA ILE A 38 -4.80 2.00 -0.55
C ILE A 38 -4.79 3.07 0.54
N ASN A 39 -3.90 4.05 0.39
CA ASN A 39 -3.74 5.19 1.29
C ASN A 39 -3.67 4.80 2.78
N SER A 40 -3.09 3.64 3.10
CA SER A 40 -3.05 3.11 4.46
C SER A 40 -1.82 2.24 4.71
N THR A 41 -1.22 2.39 5.89
CA THR A 41 -0.19 1.49 6.43
C THR A 41 -0.66 0.73 7.67
N ALA A 42 -1.94 0.85 8.03
CA ALA A 42 -2.49 0.30 9.27
C ALA A 42 -2.33 -1.22 9.41
N GLY A 43 -2.37 -1.96 8.28
CA GLY A 43 -2.19 -3.41 8.24
C GLY A 43 -0.74 -3.87 8.25
N CYS A 44 0.24 -2.98 8.04
CA CYS A 44 1.63 -3.38 7.77
C CYS A 44 2.28 -4.14 8.93
N LEU A 45 2.13 -3.69 10.18
CA LEU A 45 2.76 -4.35 11.33
C LEU A 45 2.16 -5.74 11.59
N GLU A 46 0.85 -5.89 11.49
CA GLU A 46 0.18 -7.19 11.57
C GLU A 46 0.67 -8.12 10.45
N PHE A 47 0.72 -7.63 9.22
CA PHE A 47 1.20 -8.38 8.07
C PHE A 47 2.65 -8.85 8.24
N ILE A 48 3.57 -7.98 8.70
CA ILE A 48 4.98 -8.34 8.97
C ILE A 48 5.06 -9.44 10.03
N ARG A 49 4.32 -9.30 11.14
CA ARG A 49 4.30 -10.29 12.22
C ARG A 49 3.82 -11.66 11.74
N LEU A 50 2.75 -11.69 10.96
CA LEU A 50 2.19 -12.92 10.39
C LEU A 50 3.13 -13.55 9.36
N SER A 51 3.74 -12.73 8.50
CA SER A 51 4.68 -13.17 7.47
C SER A 51 5.91 -13.82 8.08
N ASN A 52 6.50 -13.21 9.11
CA ASN A 52 7.65 -13.77 9.82
C ASN A 52 7.32 -15.13 10.47
N ALA A 53 6.09 -15.34 10.94
CA ALA A 53 5.65 -16.60 11.51
C ALA A 53 5.46 -17.73 10.46
N LYS A 54 5.40 -17.40 9.18
CA LYS A 54 5.18 -18.34 8.05
C LYS A 54 6.37 -18.39 7.08
N GLU A 55 7.50 -17.78 7.45
CA GLU A 55 8.71 -17.73 6.62
C GLU A 55 8.48 -17.09 5.25
N VAL A 56 7.48 -16.20 5.15
CA VAL A 56 7.23 -15.35 3.98
C VAL A 56 7.89 -13.99 4.23
N GLN A 57 8.81 -13.58 3.37
CA GLN A 57 9.46 -12.27 3.48
C GLN A 57 8.46 -11.14 3.21
N PRO A 58 8.14 -10.28 4.19
CA PRO A 58 7.22 -9.18 3.96
C PRO A 58 7.88 -8.03 3.20
N VAL A 59 7.15 -7.45 2.26
CA VAL A 59 7.44 -6.15 1.65
C VAL A 59 6.24 -5.25 1.93
N VAL A 60 6.47 -4.03 2.37
CA VAL A 60 5.39 -3.10 2.70
C VAL A 60 5.47 -1.82 1.89
N GLY A 61 4.31 -1.24 1.66
CA GLY A 61 4.17 -0.04 0.88
C GLY A 61 2.77 0.53 0.93
N VAL A 62 2.47 1.44 0.01
CA VAL A 62 1.16 2.08 -0.13
C VAL A 62 0.82 2.22 -1.61
N ASP A 63 -0.40 1.89 -1.98
CA ASP A 63 -1.02 2.26 -3.25
C ASP A 63 -1.67 3.63 -3.07
N PHE A 64 -1.00 4.69 -3.52
CA PHE A 64 -1.48 6.07 -3.43
C PHE A 64 -2.53 6.34 -4.51
N ARG A 65 -3.71 6.78 -4.08
CA ARG A 65 -4.85 7.05 -4.96
C ARG A 65 -5.62 8.30 -4.55
N ASN A 66 -6.25 8.93 -5.53
CA ASN A 66 -7.29 9.93 -5.32
C ASN A 66 -8.65 9.29 -5.69
N GLY A 67 -9.43 8.91 -4.67
CA GLY A 67 -10.59 8.05 -4.88
C GLY A 67 -10.16 6.68 -5.42
N ILE A 68 -10.60 6.34 -6.63
CA ILE A 68 -10.22 5.10 -7.32
C ILE A 68 -9.04 5.27 -8.28
N ASP A 69 -8.69 6.50 -8.62
CA ASP A 69 -7.65 6.82 -9.60
C ASP A 69 -6.26 6.60 -8.99
N PRO A 70 -5.47 5.64 -9.51
CA PRO A 70 -4.15 5.36 -8.98
C PRO A 70 -3.16 6.47 -9.37
N CYS A 71 -2.40 6.96 -8.40
CA CYS A 71 -1.27 7.85 -8.64
C CYS A 71 0.01 7.02 -8.88
N PHE A 72 0.46 6.33 -7.84
CA PHE A 72 1.62 5.44 -7.88
C PHE A 72 1.59 4.46 -6.71
N VAL A 73 2.31 3.36 -6.85
CA VAL A 73 2.60 2.44 -5.74
C VAL A 73 3.99 2.71 -5.21
N ALA A 74 4.12 2.92 -3.91
CA ALA A 74 5.38 3.12 -3.21
C ALA A 74 5.72 1.88 -2.39
N LEU A 75 6.95 1.36 -2.50
CA LEU A 75 7.45 0.20 -1.75
C LEU A 75 8.65 0.62 -0.91
N ALA A 76 8.62 0.33 0.37
CA ALA A 76 9.72 0.61 1.27
C ALA A 76 10.90 -0.35 1.01
N LYS A 77 12.08 0.20 0.72
CA LYS A 77 13.32 -0.59 0.59
C LYS A 77 13.81 -1.07 1.95
N ASN A 78 13.57 -0.28 2.99
CA ASN A 78 13.96 -0.54 4.38
C ASN A 78 13.06 0.27 5.34
N ASN A 79 13.36 0.23 6.63
CA ASN A 79 12.62 0.97 7.66
C ASN A 79 12.60 2.49 7.42
N GLU A 80 13.67 3.04 6.87
CA GLU A 80 13.73 4.48 6.52
C GLU A 80 12.76 4.79 5.38
N GLY A 81 12.69 3.94 4.34
CA GLY A 81 11.69 4.08 3.27
C GLY A 81 10.26 3.95 3.79
N PHE A 82 10.03 3.08 4.78
CA PHE A 82 8.72 3.01 5.42
C PHE A 82 8.37 4.29 6.19
N ARG A 83 9.36 4.92 6.84
CA ARG A 83 9.20 6.22 7.48
C ARG A 83 8.89 7.32 6.45
N GLU A 84 9.62 7.35 5.31
CA GLU A 84 9.38 8.30 4.22
C GLU A 84 7.95 8.19 3.67
N ILE A 85 7.46 6.96 3.43
CA ILE A 85 6.08 6.68 2.97
C ILE A 85 5.06 7.19 3.99
N ASN A 86 5.24 6.87 5.29
CA ASN A 86 4.31 7.31 6.34
C ASN A 86 4.29 8.84 6.50
N ALA A 87 5.44 9.50 6.40
CA ALA A 87 5.51 10.96 6.47
C ALA A 87 4.73 11.62 5.31
N HIS A 88 4.88 11.11 4.09
CA HIS A 88 4.12 11.59 2.93
C HIS A 88 2.62 11.31 3.07
N LEU A 89 2.25 10.11 3.51
CA LEU A 89 0.86 9.72 3.75
C LEU A 89 0.20 10.62 4.80
N SER A 90 0.85 10.83 5.96
CA SER A 90 0.32 11.65 7.05
C SER A 90 0.14 13.11 6.62
N LEU A 91 1.13 13.67 5.92
CA LEU A 91 1.06 15.06 5.43
C LEU A 91 -0.20 15.32 4.60
N HIS A 92 -0.55 14.39 3.70
CA HIS A 92 -1.71 14.54 2.83
C HIS A 92 -3.03 14.25 3.55
N LEU A 93 -3.06 13.24 4.41
CA LEU A 93 -4.27 12.87 5.16
C LEU A 93 -4.64 13.92 6.22
N GLU A 94 -3.66 14.44 6.98
CA GLU A 94 -3.89 15.47 8.00
C GLU A 94 -4.42 16.77 7.41
N ASN A 95 -3.93 17.15 6.23
CA ASN A 95 -4.35 18.38 5.57
C ASN A 95 -5.51 18.19 4.60
N ALA A 96 -6.05 16.98 4.46
CA ALA A 96 -7.08 16.62 3.50
C ALA A 96 -6.75 17.06 2.05
N VAL A 97 -5.46 16.95 1.66
CA VAL A 97 -4.96 17.35 0.35
C VAL A 97 -4.81 16.11 -0.53
N ALA A 98 -5.24 16.22 -1.78
CA ALA A 98 -5.07 15.14 -2.77
C ALA A 98 -3.61 14.76 -2.96
N PHE A 99 -3.35 13.47 -3.20
CA PHE A 99 -2.01 13.00 -3.53
C PHE A 99 -1.58 13.51 -4.90
N PRO A 100 -0.32 13.93 -5.06
CA PRO A 100 0.21 14.31 -6.38
C PRO A 100 0.26 13.09 -7.30
N ALA A 101 0.13 13.34 -8.60
CA ALA A 101 0.28 12.27 -9.61
C ALA A 101 1.70 11.68 -9.63
N GLU A 102 2.69 12.45 -9.21
CA GLU A 102 4.09 12.05 -9.14
C GLU A 102 4.59 11.97 -7.69
N ALA A 103 5.42 10.98 -7.42
CA ALA A 103 6.03 10.77 -6.12
C ALA A 103 6.97 11.94 -5.75
N PRO A 104 7.07 12.29 -4.45
CA PRO A 104 7.89 13.39 -4.00
C PRO A 104 9.37 13.14 -4.27
N GLU A 105 10.13 14.22 -4.51
CA GLU A 105 11.57 14.14 -4.71
C GLU A 105 12.35 13.72 -3.45
N SER A 106 11.71 13.82 -2.30
CA SER A 106 12.30 13.44 -1.01
C SER A 106 12.45 11.94 -0.81
N PHE A 107 11.78 11.09 -1.61
CA PHE A 107 11.94 9.65 -1.53
C PHE A 107 13.36 9.24 -1.92
N ARG A 108 14.09 8.58 -1.01
CA ARG A 108 15.45 8.04 -1.20
C ARG A 108 15.50 6.53 -1.02
N ASN A 109 14.71 6.01 -0.08
CA ASN A 109 14.65 4.61 0.29
C ASN A 109 13.33 3.95 -0.12
N VAL A 110 12.74 4.41 -1.22
CA VAL A 110 11.45 3.97 -1.73
C VAL A 110 11.57 3.62 -3.20
N TYR A 111 11.04 2.46 -3.59
CA TYR A 111 10.72 2.19 -4.98
C TYR A 111 9.35 2.75 -5.32
N VAL A 112 9.25 3.40 -6.46
CA VAL A 112 8.00 3.98 -6.96
C VAL A 112 7.62 3.30 -8.27
N VAL A 113 6.38 2.84 -8.36
CA VAL A 113 5.86 2.18 -9.55
C VAL A 113 4.64 2.93 -10.05
N TYR A 114 4.76 3.59 -11.19
CA TYR A 114 3.65 4.27 -11.85
C TYR A 114 2.89 3.30 -12.76
N PRO A 115 1.55 3.23 -12.69
CA PRO A 115 0.79 2.53 -13.71
C PRO A 115 1.14 3.06 -15.11
N ILE A 116 1.24 2.20 -16.11
CA ILE A 116 1.55 2.62 -17.50
C ILE A 116 0.56 3.65 -18.07
N THR A 117 -0.64 3.71 -17.50
CA THR A 117 -1.66 4.72 -17.84
C THR A 117 -1.34 6.10 -17.30
N ASN A 118 -0.56 6.19 -16.24
CA ASN A 118 -0.26 7.41 -15.48
C ASN A 118 1.27 7.62 -15.39
N ALA A 119 1.99 7.17 -16.41
CA ALA A 119 3.44 7.33 -16.50
C ALA A 119 3.80 8.83 -16.51
N PRO A 120 4.81 9.26 -15.75
CA PRO A 120 5.30 10.63 -15.80
C PRO A 120 5.77 11.02 -17.20
N THR A 121 5.61 12.29 -17.57
CA THR A 121 6.10 12.82 -18.87
C THR A 121 7.59 13.10 -18.84
N ARG A 122 8.18 13.25 -17.65
CA ARG A 122 9.63 13.40 -17.45
C ARG A 122 10.35 12.04 -17.46
N SER A 123 11.66 12.09 -17.54
CA SER A 123 12.49 10.91 -17.34
C SER A 123 12.30 10.32 -15.94
N LEU A 124 12.27 8.99 -15.84
CA LEU A 124 12.18 8.28 -14.57
C LEU A 124 13.46 8.46 -13.74
N ARG A 125 13.30 8.68 -12.46
CA ARG A 125 14.40 8.67 -11.49
C ARG A 125 14.95 7.25 -11.33
N GLU A 126 16.05 7.11 -10.59
CA GLU A 126 16.73 5.83 -10.40
C GLU A 126 15.81 4.73 -9.86
N TYR A 127 15.01 5.03 -8.84
CA TYR A 127 14.13 4.08 -8.15
C TYR A 127 12.68 4.10 -8.65
N GLU A 128 12.44 4.71 -9.80
CA GLU A 128 11.11 4.77 -10.42
C GLU A 128 10.99 3.76 -11.57
N TYR A 129 9.81 3.15 -11.66
CA TYR A 129 9.47 2.11 -12.62
C TYR A 129 8.08 2.33 -13.19
N ILE A 130 7.82 1.72 -14.35
CA ILE A 130 6.49 1.64 -14.95
C ILE A 130 5.90 0.27 -14.66
N GLY A 131 4.70 0.25 -14.12
CA GLY A 131 3.95 -0.95 -13.81
C GLY A 131 2.94 -1.31 -14.88
N VAL A 132 2.93 -2.59 -15.28
CA VAL A 132 2.07 -3.11 -16.35
C VAL A 132 1.25 -4.28 -15.82
N ARG A 133 -0.05 -4.28 -16.10
CA ARG A 133 -0.95 -5.43 -15.91
C ARG A 133 -0.87 -6.37 -17.10
N SER A 134 -1.25 -7.63 -16.94
CA SER A 134 -1.31 -8.59 -18.05
C SER A 134 -2.22 -8.12 -19.19
N SER A 135 -3.33 -7.46 -18.89
CA SER A 135 -4.24 -6.87 -19.88
C SER A 135 -3.66 -5.66 -20.64
N GLN A 136 -2.53 -5.12 -20.19
CA GLN A 136 -1.89 -3.93 -20.76
C GLN A 136 -0.62 -4.25 -21.57
N LEU A 137 -0.29 -5.53 -21.78
CA LEU A 137 0.90 -5.93 -22.55
C LEU A 137 0.88 -5.42 -23.99
N ILE A 138 -0.30 -5.39 -24.62
CA ILE A 138 -0.48 -4.78 -25.95
C ILE A 138 -0.13 -3.28 -25.88
N LYS A 139 -0.62 -2.57 -24.85
CA LYS A 139 -0.28 -1.15 -24.67
C LYS A 139 1.22 -0.93 -24.47
N LEU A 140 1.89 -1.81 -23.71
CA LEU A 140 3.34 -1.79 -23.56
C LEU A 140 4.05 -1.94 -24.90
N GLN A 141 3.60 -2.88 -25.75
CA GLN A 141 4.17 -3.15 -27.06
C GLN A 141 4.25 -1.90 -27.95
N PHE A 142 3.22 -1.04 -27.88
CA PHE A 142 3.10 0.19 -28.67
C PHE A 142 3.49 1.47 -27.90
N SER A 143 4.07 1.34 -26.72
CA SER A 143 4.52 2.47 -25.91
C SER A 143 6.03 2.70 -26.06
N PRO A 144 6.54 3.91 -25.73
CA PRO A 144 7.98 4.17 -25.66
C PRO A 144 8.73 3.23 -24.68
N TRP A 145 8.03 2.70 -23.69
CA TRP A 145 8.57 1.81 -22.66
C TRP A 145 9.00 0.44 -23.21
N ARG A 146 8.55 0.07 -24.39
CA ARG A 146 9.02 -1.14 -25.10
C ARG A 146 10.52 -1.14 -25.30
N ASN A 147 11.13 0.03 -25.47
CA ASN A 147 12.57 0.20 -25.66
C ASN A 147 13.32 0.39 -24.33
N GLN A 148 12.63 0.45 -23.19
CA GLN A 148 13.19 0.65 -21.86
C GLN A 148 12.70 -0.41 -20.87
N LEU A 149 12.66 -1.67 -21.26
CA LEU A 149 12.13 -2.77 -20.44
C LEU A 149 12.83 -2.93 -19.09
N SER A 150 14.08 -2.43 -18.95
CA SER A 150 14.79 -2.38 -17.66
C SER A 150 14.07 -1.54 -16.58
N LYS A 151 13.20 -0.62 -16.99
CA LYS A 151 12.39 0.24 -16.15
C LYS A 151 10.91 -0.22 -16.04
N VAL A 152 10.58 -1.40 -16.55
CA VAL A 152 9.22 -1.92 -16.53
C VAL A 152 9.13 -3.12 -15.60
N VAL A 153 8.04 -3.16 -14.79
CA VAL A 153 7.75 -4.22 -13.81
C VAL A 153 6.30 -4.68 -13.94
N ILE A 154 5.99 -5.83 -13.34
CA ILE A 154 4.61 -6.33 -13.21
C ILE A 154 3.92 -5.55 -12.10
N LEU A 155 2.78 -4.93 -12.41
CA LEU A 155 1.92 -4.26 -11.45
C LEU A 155 0.49 -4.82 -11.59
N GLN A 156 0.35 -6.13 -11.37
CA GLN A 156 -0.96 -6.78 -11.36
C GLN A 156 -1.58 -6.61 -9.98
N PRO A 157 -2.70 -5.87 -9.83
CA PRO A 157 -3.38 -5.76 -8.54
C PRO A 157 -3.91 -7.11 -8.09
N SER A 158 -3.83 -7.37 -6.79
CA SER A 158 -4.29 -8.59 -6.14
C SER A 158 -5.14 -8.21 -4.94
N THR A 159 -6.48 -8.19 -5.13
CA THR A 159 -7.43 -7.62 -4.17
C THR A 159 -8.35 -8.69 -3.59
N PHE A 160 -8.59 -9.79 -4.30
CA PHE A 160 -9.50 -10.86 -3.88
C PHE A 160 -9.08 -12.21 -4.44
N PHE A 161 -9.52 -13.29 -3.78
CA PHE A 161 -9.27 -14.66 -4.25
C PHE A 161 -10.38 -15.16 -5.15
N GLN A 162 -11.64 -14.92 -4.79
CA GLN A 162 -12.82 -15.56 -5.37
C GLN A 162 -13.90 -14.53 -5.73
N LYS A 163 -14.90 -15.01 -6.49
CA LYS A 163 -16.06 -14.20 -6.88
C LYS A 163 -16.83 -13.61 -5.69
N LYS A 164 -16.91 -14.36 -4.57
CA LYS A 164 -17.57 -13.85 -3.35
C LYS A 164 -16.85 -12.63 -2.78
N ASP A 165 -15.51 -12.60 -2.81
CA ASP A 165 -14.71 -11.47 -2.31
C ASP A 165 -14.90 -10.27 -3.24
N TYR A 166 -14.95 -10.49 -4.56
CA TYR A 166 -15.30 -9.45 -5.53
C TYR A 166 -16.71 -8.87 -5.31
N ASN A 167 -17.69 -9.71 -5.01
CA ASN A 167 -19.03 -9.22 -4.69
C ASN A 167 -19.06 -8.42 -3.38
N ALA A 168 -18.28 -8.82 -2.38
CA ALA A 168 -18.10 -8.05 -1.15
C ALA A 168 -17.42 -6.70 -1.43
N HIS A 169 -16.39 -6.66 -2.27
CA HIS A 169 -15.77 -5.43 -2.75
C HIS A 169 -16.81 -4.48 -3.37
N ARG A 170 -17.64 -4.97 -4.29
CA ARG A 170 -18.69 -4.15 -4.91
C ARG A 170 -19.67 -3.57 -3.88
N LEU A 171 -20.03 -4.37 -2.86
CA LEU A 171 -20.88 -3.89 -1.77
C LEU A 171 -20.19 -2.79 -0.96
N LEU A 172 -18.91 -2.95 -0.63
CA LEU A 172 -18.12 -1.94 0.07
C LEU A 172 -18.03 -0.63 -0.76
N ARG A 173 -17.85 -0.73 -2.08
CA ARG A 173 -17.85 0.44 -2.96
C ARG A 173 -19.22 1.12 -3.03
N ALA A 174 -20.31 0.35 -3.07
CA ALA A 174 -21.67 0.90 -3.03
C ALA A 174 -21.95 1.65 -1.71
N ILE A 175 -21.45 1.11 -0.59
CA ILE A 175 -21.53 1.78 0.73
C ILE A 175 -20.69 3.07 0.71
N ASP A 176 -19.50 3.05 0.15
CA ASP A 176 -18.62 4.21 0.06
C ASP A 176 -19.26 5.35 -0.76
N GLN A 177 -19.87 5.01 -1.89
CA GLN A 177 -20.55 5.93 -2.78
C GLN A 177 -21.99 6.28 -2.33
N ASN A 178 -22.43 5.75 -1.18
CA ASN A 178 -23.79 5.89 -0.67
C ASN A 178 -24.86 5.62 -1.76
N THR A 179 -24.67 4.52 -2.50
CA THR A 179 -25.54 4.15 -3.63
C THR A 179 -25.98 2.70 -3.54
N LEU A 180 -26.99 2.32 -4.33
CA LEU A 180 -27.41 0.94 -4.44
C LEU A 180 -26.40 0.13 -5.29
N LEU A 181 -26.19 -1.14 -4.94
CA LEU A 181 -25.29 -2.03 -5.68
C LEU A 181 -25.63 -2.13 -7.17
N SER A 182 -26.92 -2.08 -7.51
CA SER A 182 -27.43 -2.09 -8.90
C SER A 182 -27.14 -0.80 -9.68
N LYS A 183 -26.82 0.28 -8.97
CA LYS A 183 -26.52 1.60 -9.56
C LYS A 183 -25.04 1.97 -9.45
N LEU A 184 -24.22 1.09 -8.88
CA LEU A 184 -22.78 1.32 -8.74
C LEU A 184 -22.13 1.38 -10.13
N PRO A 185 -21.49 2.51 -10.52
CA PRO A 185 -20.81 2.61 -11.81
C PRO A 185 -19.65 1.63 -11.92
N ASP A 186 -19.38 1.12 -13.12
CA ASP A 186 -18.22 0.26 -13.35
C ASP A 186 -16.89 0.97 -13.08
N SER A 187 -16.84 2.29 -13.28
CA SER A 187 -15.69 3.12 -12.95
C SER A 187 -15.35 3.14 -11.44
N GLU A 188 -16.33 2.89 -10.56
CA GLU A 188 -16.14 2.84 -9.11
C GLU A 188 -15.75 1.46 -8.58
N GLN A 189 -15.59 0.49 -9.46
CA GLN A 189 -15.23 -0.89 -9.12
C GLN A 189 -13.85 -1.22 -9.66
N THR A 190 -13.14 -2.11 -8.97
CA THR A 190 -11.95 -2.71 -9.58
C THR A 190 -12.36 -3.78 -10.58
N SER A 191 -11.43 -4.17 -11.45
CA SER A 191 -11.68 -5.27 -12.40
C SER A 191 -11.80 -6.60 -11.67
N HIS A 192 -12.70 -7.48 -12.12
CA HIS A 192 -12.78 -8.86 -11.65
C HIS A 192 -11.49 -9.67 -11.96
N HIS A 193 -10.60 -9.13 -12.79
CA HIS A 193 -9.27 -9.66 -13.05
C HIS A 193 -8.23 -9.25 -11.99
N ASP A 194 -8.55 -8.34 -11.07
CA ASP A 194 -7.65 -7.92 -9.99
C ASP A 194 -7.66 -8.92 -8.83
N ARG A 195 -7.56 -10.19 -9.17
CA ARG A 195 -7.50 -11.33 -8.25
C ARG A 195 -6.09 -11.86 -8.11
N PHE A 196 -5.86 -12.60 -7.04
CA PHE A 196 -4.63 -13.38 -6.88
C PHE A 196 -4.54 -14.47 -7.95
N TYR A 197 -3.52 -14.42 -8.77
CA TYR A 197 -3.14 -15.45 -9.72
C TYR A 197 -2.03 -16.32 -9.13
N SER A 198 -2.02 -17.62 -9.43
CA SER A 198 -0.88 -18.46 -9.05
C SER A 198 0.41 -18.00 -9.73
N PRO A 199 1.61 -18.29 -9.16
CA PRO A 199 2.88 -17.93 -9.78
C PRO A 199 2.98 -18.41 -11.24
N ALA A 200 2.61 -19.66 -11.52
CA ALA A 200 2.62 -20.22 -12.87
C ALA A 200 1.68 -19.47 -13.85
N ALA A 201 0.52 -18.99 -13.35
CA ALA A 201 -0.38 -18.21 -14.19
C ALA A 201 0.18 -16.83 -14.53
N LEU A 202 0.88 -16.16 -13.60
CA LEU A 202 1.57 -14.91 -13.87
C LEU A 202 2.77 -15.12 -14.80
N GLU A 203 3.58 -16.15 -14.56
CA GLU A 203 4.70 -16.49 -15.45
C GLU A 203 4.23 -16.74 -16.88
N LYS A 204 3.13 -17.49 -17.06
CA LYS A 204 2.54 -17.70 -18.36
C LYS A 204 2.03 -16.40 -18.99
N ALA A 205 1.36 -15.54 -18.21
CA ALA A 205 0.80 -14.28 -18.70
C ALA A 205 1.87 -13.28 -19.15
N PHE A 206 3.05 -13.28 -18.52
CA PHE A 206 4.18 -12.40 -18.83
C PHE A 206 5.34 -13.11 -19.55
N GLY A 207 5.12 -14.33 -20.05
CA GLY A 207 6.16 -15.16 -20.67
C GLY A 207 6.88 -14.50 -21.86
N ASP A 208 6.18 -13.68 -22.65
CA ASP A 208 6.76 -12.92 -23.75
C ASP A 208 7.65 -11.73 -23.28
N PHE A 209 7.61 -11.42 -21.97
CA PHE A 209 8.36 -10.33 -21.37
C PHE A 209 9.12 -10.79 -20.09
N PRO A 210 10.05 -11.75 -20.19
CA PRO A 210 10.75 -12.29 -19.01
C PRO A 210 11.52 -11.22 -18.23
N GLN A 211 11.93 -10.13 -18.88
CA GLN A 211 12.58 -9.00 -18.23
C GLN A 211 11.70 -8.36 -17.14
N LEU A 212 10.37 -8.31 -17.33
CA LEU A 212 9.45 -7.76 -16.33
C LEU A 212 9.39 -8.64 -15.08
N ILE A 213 9.40 -9.96 -15.27
CA ILE A 213 9.45 -10.94 -14.18
C ILE A 213 10.74 -10.75 -13.38
N HIS A 214 11.88 -10.66 -14.09
CA HIS A 214 13.19 -10.46 -13.49
C HIS A 214 13.24 -9.15 -12.68
N ASN A 215 12.86 -8.02 -13.28
CA ASN A 215 12.87 -6.72 -12.62
C ASN A 215 11.99 -6.69 -11.38
N THR A 216 10.79 -7.29 -11.46
CA THR A 216 9.84 -7.34 -10.35
C THR A 216 10.42 -8.13 -9.19
N ASN A 217 10.99 -9.31 -9.45
CA ASN A 217 11.61 -10.13 -8.43
C ASN A 217 12.86 -9.47 -7.83
N ARG A 218 13.63 -8.74 -8.62
CA ARG A 218 14.78 -7.94 -8.16
C ARG A 218 14.33 -6.87 -7.17
N ILE A 219 13.35 -6.03 -7.51
CA ILE A 219 12.80 -5.01 -6.59
C ILE A 219 12.35 -5.64 -5.28
N LEU A 220 11.58 -6.74 -5.35
CA LEU A 220 11.13 -7.45 -4.15
C LEU A 220 12.31 -7.97 -3.32
N SER A 221 13.40 -8.41 -3.95
CA SER A 221 14.57 -8.95 -3.24
C SER A 221 15.40 -7.88 -2.52
N GLU A 222 15.33 -6.64 -3.02
CA GLU A 222 16.03 -5.48 -2.46
C GLU A 222 15.25 -4.79 -1.33
N CYS A 223 14.00 -5.21 -1.06
CA CYS A 223 13.19 -4.69 0.03
C CYS A 223 13.33 -5.57 1.28
N SER A 224 13.63 -4.95 2.41
CA SER A 224 13.74 -5.63 3.71
C SER A 224 13.23 -4.71 4.82
N ILE A 225 12.24 -5.18 5.57
CA ILE A 225 11.69 -4.50 6.73
C ILE A 225 11.93 -5.33 7.98
N GLU A 226 12.51 -4.69 9.00
CA GLU A 226 12.85 -5.35 10.25
C GLU A 226 12.09 -4.70 11.42
N PHE A 227 11.24 -5.49 12.08
CA PHE A 227 10.58 -5.10 13.32
C PHE A 227 10.79 -6.17 14.40
N ILE A 228 11.18 -5.73 15.59
CA ILE A 228 11.38 -6.57 16.75
C ILE A 228 10.14 -6.49 17.63
N PHE A 229 9.24 -7.47 17.53
CA PHE A 229 7.96 -7.49 18.25
C PHE A 229 8.03 -7.94 19.71
N LYS A 230 9.18 -8.49 20.18
CA LYS A 230 9.30 -9.08 21.54
C LYS A 230 10.30 -8.39 22.45
N ASP A 231 11.07 -7.44 21.97
CA ASP A 231 12.09 -6.76 22.77
C ASP A 231 11.55 -5.43 23.31
N TYR A 232 10.86 -5.50 24.45
CA TYR A 232 10.33 -4.32 25.14
C TYR A 232 11.42 -3.37 25.66
N GLN A 233 12.66 -3.85 25.83
CA GLN A 233 13.76 -2.99 26.30
C GLN A 233 14.26 -2.05 25.21
N LYS A 234 14.03 -2.38 23.95
CA LYS A 234 14.38 -1.56 22.79
C LYS A 234 13.19 -0.70 22.26
N SER A 235 12.10 -0.66 23.01
CA SER A 235 10.96 0.16 22.63
C SER A 235 11.35 1.65 22.58
N LEU A 236 11.17 2.25 21.41
CA LEU A 236 11.33 3.70 21.20
C LEU A 236 10.05 4.47 21.50
N ASN A 237 9.03 3.82 22.05
CA ASN A 237 7.78 4.48 22.41
C ASN A 237 8.05 5.56 23.45
N ARG A 238 7.58 6.75 23.20
CA ARG A 238 7.62 7.83 24.17
C ARG A 238 6.80 7.48 25.39
N LYS A 239 7.39 7.58 26.57
CA LYS A 239 6.69 7.36 27.85
C LYS A 239 5.99 8.62 28.34
N THR A 240 6.37 9.78 27.82
CA THR A 240 5.83 11.08 28.16
C THR A 240 5.56 11.88 26.87
N PHE A 241 4.56 12.74 26.90
CA PHE A 241 4.27 13.67 25.81
C PHE A 241 5.22 14.88 25.85
N LYS A 242 5.41 15.44 27.04
CA LYS A 242 6.44 16.46 27.35
C LYS A 242 7.78 15.78 27.66
N LEU A 243 8.67 16.44 28.33
CA LEU A 243 9.96 15.88 28.72
C LEU A 243 9.87 15.03 30.00
N THR A 244 8.94 15.34 30.88
CA THR A 244 8.78 14.68 32.17
C THR A 244 7.31 14.35 32.47
N LEU A 245 7.07 13.36 33.36
CA LEU A 245 5.73 13.02 33.85
C LEU A 245 5.07 14.18 34.63
N VAL A 246 5.85 15.06 35.25
CA VAL A 246 5.33 16.21 35.98
C VAL A 246 4.73 17.21 35.00
N GLU A 247 5.46 17.54 33.94
CA GLU A 247 4.97 18.43 32.87
C GLU A 247 3.74 17.85 32.15
N ASP A 248 3.66 16.52 31.96
CA ASP A 248 2.48 15.89 31.40
C ASP A 248 1.26 16.05 32.32
N ARG A 249 1.43 15.91 33.63
CA ARG A 249 0.34 16.11 34.60
C ARG A 249 -0.12 17.58 34.63
N GLU A 250 0.79 18.52 34.55
CA GLU A 250 0.46 19.95 34.49
C GLU A 250 -0.29 20.28 33.22
N LEU A 251 0.15 19.72 32.08
CA LEU A 251 -0.55 19.89 30.80
C LEU A 251 -1.96 19.32 30.85
N ILE A 252 -2.13 18.10 31.36
CA ILE A 252 -3.48 17.46 31.48
C ILE A 252 -4.36 18.33 32.38
N ARG A 253 -3.88 18.80 33.53
CA ARG A 253 -4.65 19.67 34.42
C ARG A 253 -5.09 20.95 33.71
N HIS A 254 -4.17 21.61 33.01
CA HIS A 254 -4.45 22.84 32.25
C HIS A 254 -5.53 22.59 31.17
N LEU A 255 -5.38 21.54 30.37
CA LEU A 255 -6.35 21.18 29.34
C LEU A 255 -7.73 20.81 29.93
N CYS A 256 -7.76 20.18 31.10
CA CYS A 256 -9.02 19.89 31.81
C CYS A 256 -9.69 21.18 32.29
N GLU A 257 -8.93 22.12 32.85
CA GLU A 257 -9.46 23.41 33.32
C GLU A 257 -10.01 24.26 32.15
N GLU A 258 -9.28 24.30 31.03
CA GLU A 258 -9.77 24.97 29.81
C GLU A 258 -11.02 24.29 29.26
N GLY A 259 -11.03 22.95 29.18
CA GLY A 259 -12.18 22.18 28.74
C GLY A 259 -13.40 22.34 29.64
N LEU A 260 -13.18 22.49 30.96
CA LEU A 260 -14.24 22.75 31.91
C LEU A 260 -14.91 24.11 31.63
N ARG A 261 -14.11 25.18 31.46
CA ARG A 261 -14.62 26.51 31.11
C ARG A 261 -15.33 26.53 29.75
N TYR A 262 -14.75 25.86 28.76
CA TYR A 262 -15.37 25.75 27.42
C TYR A 262 -16.74 25.06 27.48
N ARG A 263 -16.88 24.01 28.30
CA ARG A 263 -18.11 23.19 28.33
C ARG A 263 -19.17 23.72 29.29
N TYR A 264 -18.78 24.31 30.42
CA TYR A 264 -19.67 24.69 31.49
C TYR A 264 -19.68 26.20 31.83
N GLY A 265 -18.89 27.01 31.13
CA GLY A 265 -18.75 28.43 31.33
C GLY A 265 -17.72 28.83 32.38
N GLU A 266 -17.59 30.15 32.64
CA GLU A 266 -16.57 30.73 33.52
C GLU A 266 -16.71 30.34 34.99
N ASN A 267 -17.91 29.97 35.43
CA ASN A 267 -18.24 29.55 36.79
C ASN A 267 -18.96 28.17 36.77
N PRO A 268 -18.23 27.08 36.58
CA PRO A 268 -18.80 25.75 36.51
C PRO A 268 -19.22 25.19 37.87
#